data_00e2635ff79ca5417dde33433bf61502
#
_entry.id   00e2635ff79ca5417dde33433bf61502
#
_cell.length_a   1.000
_cell.length_b   1.000
_cell.length_c   1.000
_cell.angle_alpha   90.00
_cell.angle_beta   90.00
_cell.angle_gamma   90.00
#
_symmetry.space_group_name_H-M   'P 1'
#
loop_
_entity.id
_entity.type
_entity.pdbx_description
1 polymer ?
#
loop_
_entity_poly.entity_id
_entity_poly.type
_entity_poly.pdbx_seq_one_letter_code
_entity_poly.pdbx_strand_id
1 'polypeptide(L)'
;LRSLEPSTPMDHLRDALLLHNSGIWQGCFVRLDHTGKEQERFPTSLEVNEDEGFIQTCLTYKQSGRQQSMNFGSLPASMQVTQTGHWSTGPSFITPWNWVAELCVVNQQQRRRMIVRHGVSGLDRVIYVVEAKQGVLQADPLQPLHCQSTSLGSLLIWRPEPGVELFLDPRDRQQGDTTGC
;
A
#
# COMPACT_ATOMS: atom_id res chain seq x y z
N LEU A 1 -21.38 -34.37 -10.26
CA LEU A 1 -21.82 -33.51 -9.16
C LEU A 1 -20.60 -33.21 -8.31
N ARG A 2 -19.95 -32.03 -8.54
CA ARG A 2 -18.94 -31.51 -7.61
C ARG A 2 -19.71 -30.98 -6.39
N SER A 3 -19.47 -31.59 -5.24
CA SER A 3 -19.90 -31.06 -3.95
C SER A 3 -19.30 -29.65 -3.80
N LEU A 4 -20.17 -28.64 -3.68
CA LEU A 4 -19.75 -27.29 -3.28
C LEU A 4 -19.37 -27.40 -1.80
N GLU A 5 -18.09 -27.46 -1.53
CA GLU A 5 -17.56 -27.24 -0.19
C GLU A 5 -17.97 -25.82 0.26
N PRO A 6 -18.44 -25.63 1.49
CA PRO A 6 -18.73 -24.29 1.98
C PRO A 6 -17.43 -23.46 1.98
N SER A 7 -17.45 -22.29 1.32
CA SER A 7 -16.31 -21.37 1.29
C SER A 7 -15.93 -20.96 2.71
N THR A 8 -14.64 -20.95 2.99
CA THR A 8 -14.11 -20.51 4.29
C THR A 8 -14.18 -18.98 4.41
N PRO A 9 -14.19 -18.39 5.62
CA PRO A 9 -14.07 -16.94 5.78
C PRO A 9 -12.87 -16.31 5.05
N MET A 10 -11.78 -17.06 4.92
CA MET A 10 -10.57 -16.64 4.19
C MET A 10 -10.80 -16.56 2.68
N ASP A 11 -11.63 -17.43 2.11
CA ASP A 11 -11.95 -17.41 0.68
C ASP A 11 -12.74 -16.14 0.33
N HIS A 12 -13.68 -15.72 1.18
CA HIS A 12 -14.42 -14.47 0.99
C HIS A 12 -13.54 -13.22 1.00
N LEU A 13 -12.50 -13.17 1.84
CA LEU A 13 -11.57 -12.04 1.85
C LEU A 13 -10.65 -12.03 0.63
N ARG A 14 -10.25 -13.22 0.16
CA ARG A 14 -9.51 -13.35 -1.09
C ARG A 14 -10.34 -12.88 -2.29
N ASP A 15 -11.62 -13.27 -2.32
CA ASP A 15 -12.56 -12.84 -3.36
C ASP A 15 -12.79 -11.32 -3.32
N ALA A 16 -12.92 -10.74 -2.13
CA ALA A 16 -13.02 -9.29 -1.95
C ALA A 16 -11.75 -8.57 -2.44
N LEU A 17 -10.56 -9.09 -2.15
CA LEU A 17 -9.31 -8.55 -2.67
C LEU A 17 -9.32 -8.50 -4.19
N LEU A 18 -9.65 -9.62 -4.84
CA LEU A 18 -9.70 -9.72 -6.30
C LEU A 18 -10.78 -8.81 -6.90
N LEU A 19 -12.00 -8.83 -6.33
CA LEU A 19 -13.11 -8.03 -6.83
C LEU A 19 -12.75 -6.53 -6.92
N HIS A 20 -12.05 -6.00 -5.93
CA HIS A 20 -11.75 -4.58 -5.85
C HIS A 20 -10.39 -4.19 -6.42
N ASN A 21 -9.42 -5.12 -6.45
CA ASN A 21 -8.05 -4.79 -6.83
C ASN A 21 -7.58 -5.38 -8.17
N SER A 22 -8.33 -6.29 -8.80
CA SER A 22 -7.93 -6.85 -10.11
C SER A 22 -7.95 -5.80 -11.22
N GLY A 23 -7.10 -6.01 -12.22
CA GLY A 23 -6.98 -5.18 -13.41
C GLY A 23 -5.65 -4.45 -13.46
N ILE A 24 -5.56 -3.49 -14.39
CA ILE A 24 -4.36 -2.69 -14.61
C ILE A 24 -4.53 -1.33 -13.94
N TRP A 25 -3.60 -1.00 -13.05
CA TRP A 25 -3.53 0.25 -12.32
C TRP A 25 -2.37 1.08 -12.84
N GLN A 26 -2.67 2.31 -13.24
CA GLN A 26 -1.68 3.29 -13.67
C GLN A 26 -1.45 4.28 -12.53
N GLY A 27 -0.21 4.59 -12.21
CA GLY A 27 0.02 5.43 -11.06
C GLY A 27 1.38 6.08 -11.00
N CYS A 28 1.56 6.75 -9.88
CA CYS A 28 2.77 7.45 -9.52
C CYS A 28 3.19 7.06 -8.10
N PHE A 29 4.43 6.61 -7.95
CA PHE A 29 5.08 6.41 -6.67
C PHE A 29 5.83 7.68 -6.30
N VAL A 30 5.54 8.25 -5.15
CA VAL A 30 6.21 9.43 -4.61
C VAL A 30 6.97 9.02 -3.35
N ARG A 31 8.29 9.02 -3.43
CA ARG A 31 9.16 8.73 -2.28
C ARG A 31 9.34 9.99 -1.44
N LEU A 32 8.93 9.91 -0.19
CA LEU A 32 9.05 10.95 0.81
C LEU A 32 10.11 10.56 1.84
N ASP A 33 10.93 11.49 2.27
CA ASP A 33 11.83 11.27 3.41
C ASP A 33 11.05 11.28 4.74
N HIS A 34 11.76 11.11 5.84
CA HIS A 34 11.20 11.09 7.19
C HIS A 34 10.52 12.41 7.60
N THR A 35 10.71 13.49 6.85
CA THR A 35 10.07 14.79 7.08
C THR A 35 8.85 15.04 6.19
N GLY A 36 8.53 14.09 5.29
CA GLY A 36 7.43 14.22 4.33
C GLY A 36 7.80 14.98 3.05
N LYS A 37 9.08 15.24 2.82
CA LYS A 37 9.58 15.92 1.61
C LYS A 37 9.86 14.92 0.50
N GLU A 38 9.34 15.21 -0.69
CA GLU A 38 9.59 14.41 -1.89
C GLU A 38 11.07 14.37 -2.25
N GLN A 39 11.57 13.16 -2.45
CA GLN A 39 12.92 12.87 -2.91
C GLN A 39 12.94 12.42 -4.36
N GLU A 40 11.93 11.66 -4.75
CA GLU A 40 11.87 11.03 -6.06
C GLU A 40 10.42 10.70 -6.41
N ARG A 41 10.12 10.75 -7.70
CA ARG A 41 8.80 10.38 -8.23
C ARG A 41 8.98 9.54 -9.49
N PHE A 42 8.22 8.47 -9.61
CA PHE A 42 8.29 7.62 -10.78
C PHE A 42 6.94 7.01 -11.15
N PRO A 43 6.62 7.01 -12.46
CA PRO A 43 5.39 6.42 -12.96
C PRO A 43 5.49 4.89 -12.96
N THR A 44 4.37 4.25 -12.61
CA THR A 44 4.26 2.80 -12.55
C THR A 44 3.01 2.28 -13.25
N SER A 45 3.02 1.00 -13.56
CA SER A 45 1.84 0.22 -13.91
C SER A 45 1.85 -1.06 -13.07
N LEU A 46 0.74 -1.36 -12.43
CA LEU A 46 0.58 -2.59 -11.67
C LEU A 46 -0.59 -3.38 -12.25
N GLU A 47 -0.30 -4.58 -12.71
CA GLU A 47 -1.29 -5.56 -13.10
C GLU A 47 -1.58 -6.51 -11.95
N VAL A 48 -2.86 -6.77 -11.70
CA VAL A 48 -3.35 -7.74 -10.71
C VAL A 48 -4.37 -8.63 -11.39
N ASN A 49 -4.10 -9.91 -11.46
CA ASN A 49 -5.00 -10.91 -12.06
C ASN A 49 -5.02 -12.20 -11.23
N GLU A 50 -5.94 -13.07 -11.56
CA GLU A 50 -5.98 -14.45 -11.08
C GLU A 50 -5.81 -15.39 -12.25
N ASP A 51 -4.95 -16.38 -12.05
CA ASP A 51 -4.72 -17.46 -13.01
C ASP A 51 -4.52 -18.78 -12.26
N GLU A 52 -5.30 -19.81 -12.64
CA GLU A 52 -5.24 -21.14 -12.05
C GLU A 52 -5.31 -21.18 -10.50
N GLY A 53 -6.07 -20.26 -9.88
CA GLY A 53 -6.22 -20.14 -8.43
C GLY A 53 -5.12 -19.33 -7.74
N PHE A 54 -4.18 -18.76 -8.50
CA PHE A 54 -3.12 -17.89 -7.96
C PHE A 54 -3.41 -16.42 -8.28
N ILE A 55 -3.25 -15.57 -7.28
CA ILE A 55 -3.21 -14.12 -7.49
C ILE A 55 -1.82 -13.75 -7.97
N GLN A 56 -1.75 -13.18 -9.14
CA GLN A 56 -0.51 -12.73 -9.77
C GLN A 56 -0.49 -11.21 -9.80
N THR A 57 0.63 -10.62 -9.43
CA THR A 57 0.86 -9.19 -9.55
C THR A 57 2.14 -8.92 -10.32
N CYS A 58 2.11 -7.90 -11.18
CA CYS A 58 3.29 -7.44 -11.90
C CYS A 58 3.36 -5.92 -11.85
N LEU A 59 4.30 -5.40 -11.07
CA LEU A 59 4.62 -3.98 -10.99
C LEU A 59 5.70 -3.65 -12.00
N THR A 60 5.42 -2.72 -12.90
CA THR A 60 6.35 -2.20 -13.91
C THR A 60 6.70 -0.75 -13.60
N TYR A 61 7.98 -0.46 -13.44
CA TYR A 61 8.52 0.91 -13.37
C TYR A 61 8.70 1.43 -14.79
N LYS A 62 7.85 2.37 -15.22
CA LYS A 62 7.76 2.77 -16.63
C LYS A 62 9.03 3.39 -17.21
N GLN A 63 9.83 4.08 -16.39
CA GLN A 63 11.07 4.72 -16.85
C GLN A 63 12.20 3.72 -17.12
N SER A 64 12.31 2.69 -16.28
CA SER A 64 13.40 1.71 -16.39
C SER A 64 12.97 0.40 -17.07
N GLY A 65 11.67 0.15 -17.19
CA GLY A 65 11.13 -1.14 -17.61
C GLY A 65 11.30 -2.26 -16.58
N ARG A 66 11.87 -1.97 -15.40
CA ARG A 66 12.06 -2.96 -14.34
C ARG A 66 10.69 -3.48 -13.87
N GLN A 67 10.61 -4.78 -13.66
CA GLN A 67 9.43 -5.46 -13.17
C GLN A 67 9.67 -6.14 -11.83
N GLN A 68 8.62 -6.20 -11.02
CA GLN A 68 8.55 -6.97 -9.79
C GLN A 68 7.25 -7.74 -9.78
N SER A 69 7.34 -9.06 -9.63
CA SER A 69 6.17 -9.94 -9.65
C SER A 69 6.01 -10.65 -8.31
N MET A 70 4.76 -10.86 -7.91
CA MET A 70 4.40 -11.73 -6.81
C MET A 70 3.33 -12.71 -7.27
N ASN A 71 3.32 -13.88 -6.64
CA ASN A 71 2.37 -14.94 -6.93
C ASN A 71 2.02 -15.64 -5.62
N PHE A 72 0.72 -15.73 -5.27
CA PHE A 72 0.26 -16.41 -4.07
C PHE A 72 -1.14 -17.02 -4.25
N GLY A 73 -1.33 -18.25 -3.82
CA GLY A 73 -2.63 -18.94 -3.89
C GLY A 73 -3.56 -18.56 -2.73
N SER A 74 -3.05 -18.54 -1.50
CA SER A 74 -3.75 -18.07 -0.31
C SER A 74 -3.21 -16.70 0.13
N LEU A 75 -4.03 -15.94 0.87
CA LEU A 75 -3.58 -14.67 1.43
C LEU A 75 -2.38 -14.92 2.36
N PRO A 76 -1.29 -14.15 2.23
CA PRO A 76 -0.16 -14.23 3.16
C PRO A 76 -0.61 -13.99 4.61
N ALA A 77 -0.02 -14.68 5.56
CA ALA A 77 -0.37 -14.54 6.98
C ALA A 77 -0.19 -13.11 7.53
N SER A 78 0.71 -12.34 6.92
CA SER A 78 0.94 -10.93 7.24
C SER A 78 -0.05 -9.97 6.57
N MET A 79 -0.95 -10.47 5.75
CA MET A 79 -1.90 -9.66 4.99
C MET A 79 -3.27 -9.67 5.65
N GLN A 80 -3.86 -8.50 5.81
CA GLN A 80 -5.23 -8.29 6.24
C GLN A 80 -6.01 -7.66 5.10
N VAL A 81 -7.23 -8.14 4.88
CA VAL A 81 -8.13 -7.65 3.81
C VAL A 81 -9.49 -7.37 4.40
N THR A 82 -10.14 -6.29 3.98
CA THR A 82 -11.53 -5.99 4.32
C THR A 82 -12.49 -6.45 3.23
N GLN A 83 -13.77 -6.57 3.54
CA GLN A 83 -14.80 -6.88 2.55
C GLN A 83 -14.95 -5.82 1.45
N THR A 84 -14.48 -4.61 1.69
CA THR A 84 -14.43 -3.50 0.72
C THR A 84 -13.15 -3.46 -0.10
N GLY A 85 -12.28 -4.46 0.04
CA GLY A 85 -11.05 -4.62 -0.74
C GLY A 85 -9.88 -3.77 -0.27
N HIS A 86 -9.99 -3.04 0.85
CA HIS A 86 -8.83 -2.42 1.49
C HIS A 86 -7.94 -3.51 2.05
N TRP A 87 -6.65 -3.29 2.02
CA TRP A 87 -5.72 -4.28 2.55
C TRP A 87 -4.48 -3.64 3.18
N SER A 88 -3.88 -4.37 4.08
CA SER A 88 -2.57 -4.04 4.63
C SER A 88 -1.70 -5.28 4.69
N THR A 89 -0.39 -5.09 4.65
CA THR A 89 0.58 -6.17 4.81
C THR A 89 1.80 -5.67 5.56
N GLY A 90 2.46 -6.58 6.27
CA GLY A 90 3.66 -6.30 7.06
C GLY A 90 3.54 -6.82 8.48
N PRO A 91 4.64 -6.77 9.25
CA PRO A 91 4.63 -7.18 10.66
C PRO A 91 3.81 -6.21 11.51
N SER A 92 3.08 -6.75 12.49
CA SER A 92 2.23 -5.96 13.40
C SER A 92 3.02 -5.03 14.33
N PHE A 93 4.31 -5.33 14.57
CA PHE A 93 5.15 -4.58 15.47
C PHE A 93 6.41 -4.09 14.78
N ILE A 94 6.82 -2.87 15.11
CA ILE A 94 8.12 -2.33 14.71
C ILE A 94 9.20 -3.10 15.48
N THR A 95 10.14 -3.66 14.74
CA THR A 95 11.27 -4.41 15.31
C THR A 95 12.53 -3.54 15.31
N PRO A 96 13.61 -3.91 16.08
CA PRO A 96 14.90 -3.22 16.02
C PRO A 96 15.61 -3.37 14.66
N TRP A 97 15.10 -4.19 13.76
CA TRP A 97 15.57 -4.38 12.39
C TRP A 97 14.80 -3.48 11.42
N ASN A 98 15.21 -3.47 10.16
CA ASN A 98 14.43 -2.81 9.12
C ASN A 98 13.01 -3.41 9.06
N TRP A 99 12.03 -2.55 8.99
CA TRP A 99 10.63 -2.92 9.01
C TRP A 99 9.88 -2.19 7.89
N VAL A 100 9.05 -2.92 7.17
CA VAL A 100 8.24 -2.39 6.08
C VAL A 100 6.81 -2.84 6.23
N ALA A 101 5.87 -1.91 6.15
CA ALA A 101 4.45 -2.20 6.05
C ALA A 101 3.84 -1.42 4.89
N GLU A 102 2.76 -1.96 4.35
CA GLU A 102 2.00 -1.33 3.27
C GLU A 102 0.52 -1.33 3.60
N LEU A 103 -0.13 -0.22 3.31
CA LEU A 103 -1.57 -0.03 3.38
C LEU A 103 -2.10 0.35 2.01
N CYS A 104 -3.24 -0.22 1.63
CA CYS A 104 -3.98 0.13 0.42
C CYS A 104 -5.44 0.45 0.75
N VAL A 105 -5.87 1.63 0.35
CA VAL A 105 -7.27 2.03 0.37
C VAL A 105 -7.76 2.15 -1.07
N VAL A 106 -8.77 1.37 -1.40
CA VAL A 106 -9.37 1.35 -2.74
C VAL A 106 -10.77 1.95 -2.69
N ASN A 107 -11.07 2.79 -3.66
CA ASN A 107 -12.39 3.36 -3.87
C ASN A 107 -12.75 3.28 -5.36
N GLN A 108 -13.53 2.26 -5.71
CA GLN A 108 -13.93 1.98 -7.09
C GLN A 108 -12.71 1.82 -8.04
N GLN A 109 -12.46 2.82 -8.85
CA GLN A 109 -11.42 2.82 -9.88
C GLN A 109 -10.18 3.64 -9.48
N GLN A 110 -10.11 4.09 -8.25
CA GLN A 110 -8.99 4.84 -7.70
C GLN A 110 -8.51 4.17 -6.42
N ARG A 111 -7.21 4.28 -6.14
CA ARG A 111 -6.68 3.82 -4.87
C ARG A 111 -5.47 4.65 -4.44
N ARG A 112 -5.24 4.62 -3.15
CA ARG A 112 -4.05 5.16 -2.50
C ARG A 112 -3.35 4.06 -1.76
N ARG A 113 -2.04 4.03 -1.88
CA ARG A 113 -1.21 3.12 -1.07
C ARG A 113 -0.17 3.94 -0.32
N MET A 114 0.21 3.42 0.82
CA MET A 114 1.28 3.96 1.63
C MET A 114 2.20 2.82 2.02
N ILE A 115 3.48 2.94 1.68
CA ILE A 115 4.51 1.99 2.08
C ILE A 115 5.39 2.71 3.09
N VAL A 116 5.37 2.24 4.34
CA VAL A 116 6.13 2.82 5.43
C VAL A 116 7.36 1.98 5.69
N ARG A 117 8.51 2.60 5.74
CA ARG A 117 9.77 1.93 6.08
C ARG A 117 10.41 2.56 7.30
N HIS A 118 10.63 1.73 8.31
CA HIS A 118 11.47 2.07 9.46
C HIS A 118 12.88 1.50 9.26
N GLY A 119 13.86 2.34 9.48
CA GLY A 119 15.25 1.96 9.59
C GLY A 119 15.65 1.70 11.04
N VAL A 120 16.95 1.55 11.29
CA VAL A 120 17.50 1.29 12.63
C VAL A 120 17.22 2.44 13.60
N SER A 121 17.19 3.69 13.10
CA SER A 121 17.04 4.90 13.90
C SER A 121 15.64 5.51 13.90
N GLY A 122 14.62 4.83 13.36
CA GLY A 122 13.24 5.31 13.28
C GLY A 122 12.69 5.33 11.88
N LEU A 123 11.71 6.19 11.61
CA LEU A 123 11.12 6.36 10.28
C LEU A 123 12.19 6.74 9.26
N ASP A 124 12.36 5.90 8.24
CA ASP A 124 13.33 6.12 7.15
C ASP A 124 12.67 6.84 5.98
N ARG A 125 11.58 6.30 5.49
CA ARG A 125 10.85 6.86 4.35
C ARG A 125 9.41 6.39 4.31
N VAL A 126 8.60 7.13 3.56
CA VAL A 126 7.28 6.74 3.14
C VAL A 126 7.20 6.81 1.62
N ILE A 127 6.61 5.81 0.99
CA ILE A 127 6.25 5.89 -0.43
C ILE A 127 4.74 6.09 -0.47
N TYR A 128 4.32 7.25 -0.97
CA TYR A 128 2.93 7.55 -1.21
C TYR A 128 2.59 7.24 -2.66
N VAL A 129 1.58 6.41 -2.88
CA VAL A 129 1.21 5.91 -4.20
C VAL A 129 -0.19 6.36 -4.55
N VAL A 130 -0.30 6.99 -5.70
CA VAL A 130 -1.56 7.44 -6.29
C VAL A 130 -1.81 6.64 -7.54
N GLU A 131 -2.91 5.91 -7.60
CA GLU A 131 -3.23 5.02 -8.72
C GLU A 131 -4.69 5.12 -9.12
N ALA A 132 -4.96 4.92 -10.42
CA ALA A 132 -6.28 4.70 -10.98
C ALA A 132 -6.26 3.54 -11.97
N LYS A 133 -7.41 2.92 -12.19
CA LYS A 133 -7.55 1.89 -13.24
C LYS A 133 -7.23 2.48 -14.60
N GLN A 134 -6.67 1.66 -15.46
CA GLN A 134 -6.34 2.06 -16.84
C GLN A 134 -7.56 2.65 -17.53
N GLY A 135 -7.36 3.79 -18.19
CA GLY A 135 -8.43 4.54 -18.86
C GLY A 135 -9.20 5.53 -17.96
N VAL A 136 -8.93 5.54 -16.67
CA VAL A 136 -9.49 6.52 -15.72
C VAL A 136 -8.52 7.68 -15.56
N LEU A 137 -9.03 8.89 -15.78
CA LEU A 137 -8.22 10.10 -15.55
C LEU A 137 -7.98 10.29 -14.05
N GLN A 138 -6.73 10.47 -13.70
CA GLN A 138 -6.32 10.81 -12.35
C GLN A 138 -5.32 11.96 -12.39
N ALA A 139 -5.52 12.95 -11.51
CA ALA A 139 -4.54 13.99 -11.30
C ALA A 139 -3.39 13.46 -10.43
N ASP A 140 -2.17 13.68 -10.86
CA ASP A 140 -1.01 13.45 -10.01
C ASP A 140 -1.00 14.44 -8.83
N PRO A 141 -0.45 14.06 -7.68
CA PRO A 141 -0.23 14.99 -6.57
C PRO A 141 0.61 16.19 -7.02
N LEU A 142 0.40 17.35 -6.38
CA LEU A 142 1.18 18.57 -6.63
C LEU A 142 2.69 18.29 -6.55
N GLN A 143 3.48 19.00 -7.35
CA GLN A 143 4.92 18.83 -7.42
C GLN A 143 5.68 20.10 -7.05
N PRO A 144 6.83 19.98 -6.33
CA PRO A 144 7.25 18.83 -5.54
C PRO A 144 6.35 18.66 -4.31
N LEU A 145 6.10 17.42 -3.92
CA LEU A 145 5.28 17.13 -2.75
C LEU A 145 6.07 17.43 -1.47
N HIS A 146 5.49 18.23 -0.60
CA HIS A 146 5.98 18.43 0.76
C HIS A 146 4.77 18.36 1.70
N CYS A 147 4.64 17.22 2.37
CA CYS A 147 3.51 16.97 3.24
C CYS A 147 3.50 17.95 4.41
N GLN A 148 2.39 18.65 4.57
CA GLN A 148 2.17 19.40 5.81
C GLN A 148 2.06 18.40 6.95
N SER A 149 2.81 18.64 8.02
CA SER A 149 2.84 17.77 9.19
C SER A 149 2.25 18.49 10.40
N THR A 150 1.40 17.77 11.12
CA THR A 150 0.94 18.16 12.46
C THR A 150 1.19 17.00 13.42
N SER A 151 1.46 17.31 14.69
CA SER A 151 1.66 16.32 15.74
C SER A 151 0.46 16.25 16.67
N LEU A 152 0.07 15.04 17.04
CA LEU A 152 -0.89 14.76 18.08
C LEU A 152 -0.27 13.72 19.03
N GLY A 153 0.39 14.19 20.09
CA GLY A 153 1.24 13.34 20.90
C GLY A 153 2.43 12.81 20.09
N SER A 154 2.57 11.47 20.01
CA SER A 154 3.58 10.80 19.18
C SER A 154 3.13 10.59 17.74
N LEU A 155 1.84 10.78 17.45
CA LEU A 155 1.28 10.59 16.12
C LEU A 155 1.62 11.78 15.22
N LEU A 156 2.14 11.48 14.03
CA LEU A 156 2.30 12.45 12.95
C LEU A 156 1.15 12.31 11.96
N ILE A 157 0.59 13.43 11.54
CA ILE A 157 -0.44 13.48 10.51
C ILE A 157 0.16 14.24 9.32
N TRP A 158 0.36 13.53 8.22
CA TRP A 158 0.86 14.10 6.98
C TRP A 158 -0.28 14.30 5.98
N ARG A 159 -0.27 15.42 5.28
CA ARG A 159 -1.26 15.78 4.26
C ARG A 159 -0.60 15.91 2.90
N PRO A 160 -0.53 14.82 2.11
CA PRO A 160 0.11 14.83 0.79
C PRO A 160 -0.73 15.56 -0.26
N GLU A 161 -2.05 15.53 -0.13
CA GLU A 161 -2.98 16.20 -1.04
C GLU A 161 -4.28 16.58 -0.29
N PRO A 162 -5.10 17.49 -0.84
CA PRO A 162 -6.35 17.88 -0.21
C PRO A 162 -7.27 16.67 0.04
N GLY A 163 -7.77 16.56 1.26
CA GLY A 163 -8.69 15.49 1.66
C GLY A 163 -8.02 14.14 1.96
N VAL A 164 -6.69 14.05 1.90
CA VAL A 164 -5.93 12.84 2.27
C VAL A 164 -5.06 13.12 3.48
N GLU A 165 -5.19 12.28 4.48
CA GLU A 165 -4.34 12.30 5.67
C GLU A 165 -3.67 10.95 5.86
N LEU A 166 -2.36 10.98 6.10
CA LEU A 166 -1.55 9.81 6.45
C LEU A 166 -1.24 9.88 7.93
N PHE A 167 -1.66 8.87 8.67
CA PHE A 167 -1.41 8.77 10.10
C PHE A 167 -0.20 7.89 10.34
N LEU A 168 0.87 8.48 10.89
CA LEU A 168 2.13 7.82 11.17
C LEU A 168 2.39 7.89 12.67
N ASP A 169 2.68 6.75 13.27
CA ASP A 169 3.08 6.67 14.67
C ASP A 169 4.55 6.25 14.78
N PRO A 170 5.49 7.20 14.67
CA PRO A 170 6.92 6.93 14.69
C PRO A 170 7.46 6.78 16.11
N ARG A 171 6.74 6.10 17.00
CA ARG A 171 7.16 5.85 18.38
C ARG A 171 8.45 5.04 18.44
N ASP A 172 9.05 5.00 19.63
CA ASP A 172 10.26 4.24 19.87
C ASP A 172 10.03 2.75 19.55
N ARG A 173 10.82 2.25 18.62
CA ARG A 173 10.78 0.87 18.14
C ARG A 173 11.00 -0.17 19.23
N GLN A 174 11.71 0.19 20.29
CA GLN A 174 11.99 -0.69 21.42
C GLN A 174 10.76 -0.95 22.28
N GLN A 175 9.75 -0.13 22.17
CA GLN A 175 8.49 -0.27 22.91
C GLN A 175 7.50 -1.26 22.25
N GLY A 176 7.83 -1.79 21.08
CA GLY A 176 6.97 -2.74 20.37
C GLY A 176 5.68 -2.14 19.84
N ASP A 177 5.65 -0.84 19.62
CA ASP A 177 4.49 -0.13 19.10
C ASP A 177 4.23 -0.44 17.62
N THR A 178 2.97 -0.41 17.22
CA THR A 178 2.56 -0.53 15.82
C THR A 178 2.71 0.80 15.11
N THR A 179 3.04 0.76 13.81
CA THR A 179 2.88 1.91 12.94
C THR A 179 1.41 1.99 12.56
N GLY A 180 0.72 3.02 13.04
CA GLY A 180 -0.64 3.33 12.62
C GLY A 180 -0.63 3.99 11.23
N CYS A 181 -1.52 3.53 10.36
CA CYS A 181 -1.82 4.15 9.07
C CYS A 181 -3.28 4.54 9.02
#